data_37d1f5ad68e22a75e194e7baec709c0c
#
_entry.id   37d1f5ad68e22a75e194e7baec709c0c
#
_cell.length_a   1.000
_cell.length_b   1.000
_cell.length_c   1.000
_cell.angle_alpha   90.00
_cell.angle_beta   90.00
_cell.angle_gamma   90.00
#
_symmetry.space_group_name_H-M   'P 1'
#
loop_
_entity.id
_entity.type
_entity.pdbx_description
1 polymer ?
#
loop_
_entity_poly.entity_id
_entity_poly.type
_entity_poly.pdbx_seq_one_letter_code
_entity_poly.pdbx_strand_id
1 'polypeptide(L)'
;MKFKITRANENNFETGLRGFFAYKNLGIEEATSGNFGANVIKAVEGKHANGEWHYHKLNFQMVYILKGSVEFEYKGEGNFTLKQGDVVYQPPEIHHREIKHFNDLELIEITSPAEFKTITV
;
A
#
# COMPACT_ATOMS: atom_id res chain seq x y z
N MET A 1 4.35 23.17 1.23
CA MET A 1 5.01 22.05 0.52
C MET A 1 6.43 22.44 0.16
N LYS A 2 7.33 21.51 0.23
CA LYS A 2 8.74 21.76 0.02
C LYS A 2 9.31 20.86 -1.06
N PHE A 3 10.23 21.42 -1.87
CA PHE A 3 11.03 20.61 -2.76
C PHE A 3 11.81 19.59 -1.90
N LYS A 4 11.82 18.33 -2.31
CA LYS A 4 12.56 17.29 -1.58
C LYS A 4 13.03 16.21 -2.54
N ILE A 5 14.28 15.79 -2.38
CA ILE A 5 14.80 14.60 -3.04
C ILE A 5 15.08 13.58 -1.93
N THR A 6 14.52 12.39 -2.06
CA THR A 6 14.81 11.28 -1.16
C THR A 6 15.67 10.27 -1.93
N ARG A 7 16.90 10.09 -1.50
CA ARG A 7 17.81 9.13 -2.15
C ARG A 7 17.47 7.71 -1.74
N ALA A 8 17.81 6.76 -2.58
CA ALA A 8 17.48 5.35 -2.37
C ALA A 8 17.98 4.78 -1.04
N ASN A 9 19.07 5.32 -0.51
CA ASN A 9 19.70 4.84 0.72
C ASN A 9 19.33 5.61 1.98
N GLU A 10 18.43 6.59 1.89
CA GLU A 10 18.07 7.41 3.05
C GLU A 10 17.12 6.74 4.01
N ASN A 11 16.22 5.91 3.50
CA ASN A 11 15.24 5.20 4.30
C ASN A 11 15.35 3.70 4.06
N ASN A 12 15.05 2.94 5.09
CA ASN A 12 15.04 1.49 5.03
C ASN A 12 13.60 0.97 5.12
N PHE A 13 13.45 -0.29 4.73
CA PHE A 13 12.18 -0.97 4.95
C PHE A 13 12.00 -1.26 6.43
N GLU A 14 10.80 -0.98 6.94
CA GLU A 14 10.43 -1.29 8.31
C GLU A 14 9.19 -2.17 8.28
N THR A 15 9.20 -3.26 9.06
CA THR A 15 8.06 -4.17 9.13
C THR A 15 6.89 -3.47 9.81
N GLY A 16 5.71 -3.56 9.19
CA GLY A 16 4.49 -3.01 9.75
C GLY A 16 3.98 -3.79 10.95
N LEU A 17 2.95 -3.24 11.61
CA LEU A 17 2.43 -3.79 12.86
C LEU A 17 1.98 -5.25 12.78
N ARG A 18 1.41 -5.65 11.64
CA ARG A 18 0.93 -7.03 11.47
C ARG A 18 2.00 -7.99 10.95
N GLY A 19 3.16 -7.47 10.56
CA GLY A 19 4.29 -8.29 10.12
C GLY A 19 4.18 -8.89 8.71
N PHE A 20 3.11 -8.59 7.96
CA PHE A 20 2.92 -9.15 6.61
C PHE A 20 3.74 -8.40 5.57
N PHE A 21 3.92 -7.10 5.76
CA PHE A 21 4.56 -6.22 4.82
C PHE A 21 5.60 -5.35 5.49
N ALA A 22 6.59 -4.95 4.71
CA ALA A 22 7.59 -3.97 5.11
C ALA A 22 7.40 -2.72 4.26
N TYR A 23 7.58 -1.56 4.87
CA TYR A 23 7.26 -0.25 4.29
C TYR A 23 8.51 0.61 4.22
N LYS A 24 8.75 1.23 3.07
CA LYS A 24 9.82 2.20 2.89
C LYS A 24 9.21 3.54 2.55
N ASN A 25 9.36 4.50 3.46
CA ASN A 25 8.85 5.85 3.28
C ASN A 25 9.64 6.58 2.19
N LEU A 26 8.94 7.22 1.26
CA LEU A 26 9.58 7.92 0.14
C LEU A 26 9.77 9.42 0.41
N GLY A 27 9.42 9.91 1.62
CA GLY A 27 9.65 11.31 2.00
C GLY A 27 8.54 12.27 1.54
N ILE A 28 7.48 11.77 0.96
CA ILE A 28 6.40 12.61 0.42
C ILE A 28 5.54 13.20 1.53
N GLU A 29 5.32 12.46 2.61
CA GLU A 29 4.56 12.95 3.77
C GLU A 29 5.23 14.21 4.34
N GLU A 30 6.54 14.15 4.57
CA GLU A 30 7.29 15.29 5.09
C GLU A 30 7.24 16.47 4.11
N ALA A 31 7.47 16.22 2.83
CA ALA A 31 7.52 17.27 1.81
C ALA A 31 6.17 17.98 1.63
N THR A 32 5.06 17.28 1.88
CA THR A 32 3.71 17.80 1.66
C THR A 32 2.98 18.13 2.96
N SER A 33 3.68 18.15 4.09
CA SER A 33 3.11 18.42 5.41
C SER A 33 1.91 17.53 5.72
N GLY A 34 2.01 16.26 5.35
CA GLY A 34 0.99 15.25 5.62
C GLY A 34 -0.15 15.18 4.61
N ASN A 35 -0.16 16.03 3.58
CA ASN A 35 -1.23 16.02 2.58
C ASN A 35 -1.21 14.76 1.72
N PHE A 36 -0.03 14.22 1.46
CA PHE A 36 0.15 12.99 0.69
C PHE A 36 1.17 12.09 1.36
N GLY A 37 1.00 10.79 1.19
CA GLY A 37 1.98 9.79 1.58
C GLY A 37 2.34 8.91 0.40
N ALA A 38 3.56 8.41 0.39
CA ALA A 38 4.01 7.46 -0.61
C ALA A 38 5.00 6.51 0.03
N ASN A 39 4.78 5.22 -0.18
CA ASN A 39 5.63 4.15 0.36
C ASN A 39 5.87 3.09 -0.71
N VAL A 40 7.06 2.52 -0.71
CA VAL A 40 7.26 1.22 -1.35
C VAL A 40 6.89 0.18 -0.30
N ILE A 41 6.07 -0.77 -0.67
CA ILE A 41 5.63 -1.85 0.22
C ILE A 41 6.08 -3.16 -0.41
N LYS A 42 6.70 -4.01 0.40
CA LYS A 42 7.09 -5.34 -0.06
C LYS A 42 6.60 -6.41 0.91
N ALA A 43 6.36 -7.60 0.38
CA ALA A 43 5.97 -8.75 1.19
C ALA A 43 7.13 -9.18 2.07
N VAL A 44 6.84 -9.54 3.31
CA VAL A 44 7.81 -10.16 4.21
C VAL A 44 7.82 -11.65 3.90
N GLU A 45 9.00 -12.21 3.65
CA GLU A 45 9.15 -13.61 3.28
C GLU A 45 8.48 -14.53 4.29
N GLY A 46 7.67 -15.47 3.79
CA GLY A 46 6.99 -16.44 4.62
C GLY A 46 5.76 -15.91 5.37
N LYS A 47 5.40 -14.65 5.17
CA LYS A 47 4.26 -14.04 5.84
C LYS A 47 3.15 -13.74 4.83
N HIS A 48 1.91 -13.91 5.27
CA HIS A 48 0.72 -13.67 4.45
C HIS A 48 -0.33 -12.94 5.25
N ALA A 49 -1.08 -12.05 4.60
CA ALA A 49 -2.20 -11.37 5.22
C ALA A 49 -3.28 -12.40 5.59
N ASN A 50 -4.04 -12.10 6.64
CA ASN A 50 -5.08 -12.99 7.13
C ASN A 50 -6.40 -12.92 6.36
N GLY A 51 -6.47 -12.08 5.33
CA GLY A 51 -7.67 -11.97 4.50
C GLY A 51 -8.82 -11.22 5.16
N GLU A 52 -8.56 -10.43 6.17
CA GLU A 52 -9.61 -9.65 6.82
C GLU A 52 -10.16 -8.55 5.92
N TRP A 53 -11.48 -8.47 5.84
CA TRP A 53 -12.15 -7.37 5.17
C TRP A 53 -11.92 -6.08 5.95
N HIS A 54 -11.56 -5.01 5.24
CA HIS A 54 -11.29 -3.71 5.85
C HIS A 54 -11.51 -2.59 4.83
N TYR A 55 -11.52 -1.35 5.34
CA TYR A 55 -11.51 -0.17 4.49
C TYR A 55 -10.65 0.92 5.12
N HIS A 56 -10.28 1.90 4.31
CA HIS A 56 -9.43 3.01 4.74
C HIS A 56 -10.21 4.32 4.69
N LYS A 57 -10.08 5.11 5.76
CA LYS A 57 -10.68 6.45 5.82
C LYS A 57 -9.67 7.46 5.28
N LEU A 58 -9.75 7.71 3.99
CA LEU A 58 -8.86 8.62 3.28
C LEU A 58 -9.58 9.24 2.08
N ASN A 59 -8.91 10.15 1.38
CA ASN A 59 -9.48 10.85 0.23
C ASN A 59 -9.02 10.26 -1.10
N PHE A 60 -7.84 9.65 -1.12
CA PHE A 60 -7.26 9.11 -2.34
C PHE A 60 -6.31 7.96 -1.99
N GLN A 61 -6.37 6.89 -2.77
CA GLN A 61 -5.41 5.80 -2.66
C GLN A 61 -5.21 5.14 -4.01
N MET A 62 -3.96 4.97 -4.39
CA MET A 62 -3.61 4.15 -5.56
C MET A 62 -2.46 3.22 -5.21
N VAL A 63 -2.47 2.07 -5.86
CA VAL A 63 -1.42 1.06 -5.72
C VAL A 63 -0.91 0.71 -7.11
N TYR A 64 0.42 0.78 -7.30
CA TYR A 64 1.10 0.42 -8.53
C TYR A 64 2.04 -0.73 -8.27
N ILE A 65 1.91 -1.83 -9.01
CA ILE A 65 2.70 -3.03 -8.79
C ILE A 65 4.05 -2.89 -9.49
N LEU A 66 5.13 -2.93 -8.70
CA LEU A 66 6.50 -2.84 -9.21
C LEU A 66 7.06 -4.20 -9.59
N LYS A 67 6.67 -5.26 -8.85
CA LYS A 67 7.25 -6.59 -9.00
C LYS A 67 6.31 -7.61 -8.39
N GLY A 68 6.26 -8.82 -8.97
CA GLY A 68 5.44 -9.89 -8.45
C GLY A 68 3.97 -9.71 -8.73
N SER A 69 3.13 -10.31 -7.90
CA SER A 69 1.69 -10.22 -8.06
C SER A 69 0.95 -10.34 -6.73
N VAL A 70 -0.29 -9.85 -6.73
CA VAL A 70 -1.16 -9.90 -5.56
C VAL A 70 -2.61 -10.04 -6.03
N GLU A 71 -3.37 -10.85 -5.31
CA GLU A 71 -4.81 -10.98 -5.54
C GLU A 71 -5.56 -10.23 -4.45
N PHE A 72 -6.42 -9.29 -4.87
CA PHE A 72 -7.33 -8.57 -3.99
C PHE A 72 -8.76 -8.90 -4.33
N GLU A 73 -9.61 -8.85 -3.32
CA GLU A 73 -11.06 -8.88 -3.51
C GLU A 73 -11.63 -7.54 -3.06
N TYR A 74 -12.45 -6.94 -3.95
CA TYR A 74 -13.12 -5.66 -3.69
C TYR A 74 -14.61 -5.90 -3.65
N LYS A 75 -15.25 -5.47 -2.55
CA LYS A 75 -16.68 -5.69 -2.35
C LYS A 75 -17.50 -5.03 -3.47
N GLY A 76 -18.33 -5.82 -4.12
CA GLY A 76 -19.15 -5.34 -5.22
C GLY A 76 -18.47 -5.35 -6.58
N GLU A 77 -17.15 -5.61 -6.63
CA GLU A 77 -16.40 -5.61 -7.88
C GLU A 77 -15.84 -6.98 -8.24
N GLY A 78 -15.43 -7.78 -7.27
CA GLY A 78 -14.90 -9.13 -7.47
C GLY A 78 -13.44 -9.27 -7.10
N ASN A 79 -12.84 -10.38 -7.57
CA ASN A 79 -11.44 -10.71 -7.32
C ASN A 79 -10.58 -10.33 -8.52
N PHE A 80 -9.42 -9.74 -8.25
CA PHE A 80 -8.50 -9.32 -9.31
C PHE A 80 -7.07 -9.68 -8.92
N THR A 81 -6.32 -10.23 -9.87
CA THR A 81 -4.88 -10.44 -9.71
C THR A 81 -4.16 -9.30 -10.41
N LEU A 82 -3.38 -8.55 -9.64
CA LEU A 82 -2.59 -7.44 -10.15
C LEU A 82 -1.16 -7.91 -10.33
N LYS A 83 -0.55 -7.53 -11.45
CA LYS A 83 0.81 -7.92 -11.82
C LYS A 83 1.66 -6.69 -12.08
N GLN A 84 2.96 -6.89 -12.25
CA GLN A 84 3.90 -5.81 -12.56
C GLN A 84 3.34 -4.88 -13.64
N GLY A 85 3.33 -3.59 -13.34
CA GLY A 85 2.82 -2.57 -14.25
C GLY A 85 1.35 -2.24 -14.10
N ASP A 86 0.60 -3.05 -13.35
CA ASP A 86 -0.81 -2.77 -13.10
C ASP A 86 -0.97 -1.71 -12.01
N VAL A 87 -2.02 -0.93 -12.13
CA VAL A 87 -2.39 0.06 -11.12
C VAL A 87 -3.85 -0.11 -10.75
N VAL A 88 -4.14 0.06 -9.47
CA VAL A 88 -5.52 0.11 -9.01
C VAL A 88 -5.76 1.42 -8.27
N TYR A 89 -6.86 2.08 -8.59
CA TYR A 89 -7.38 3.17 -7.80
C TYR A 89 -8.40 2.59 -6.83
N GLN A 90 -8.15 2.76 -5.53
CA GLN A 90 -9.06 2.32 -4.49
C GLN A 90 -9.88 3.51 -3.99
N PRO A 91 -11.19 3.59 -4.34
CA PRO A 91 -12.03 4.70 -3.87
C PRO A 91 -12.06 4.76 -2.34
N PRO A 92 -12.30 5.95 -1.77
CA PRO A 92 -12.44 6.07 -0.33
C PRO A 92 -13.45 5.07 0.24
N GLU A 93 -13.05 4.42 1.32
CA GLU A 93 -13.88 3.49 2.09
C GLU A 93 -14.34 2.23 1.34
N ILE A 94 -13.76 1.90 0.19
CA ILE A 94 -14.06 0.63 -0.46
C ILE A 94 -13.62 -0.52 0.44
N HIS A 95 -14.54 -1.46 0.69
CA HIS A 95 -14.22 -2.66 1.48
C HIS A 95 -13.42 -3.61 0.61
N HIS A 96 -12.30 -4.08 1.10
CA HIS A 96 -11.43 -4.98 0.35
C HIS A 96 -10.61 -5.86 1.27
N ARG A 97 -9.97 -6.86 0.67
CA ARG A 97 -9.05 -7.74 1.38
C ARG A 97 -8.01 -8.30 0.42
N GLU A 98 -6.85 -8.65 0.94
CA GLU A 98 -5.86 -9.39 0.20
C GLU A 98 -6.16 -10.88 0.33
N ILE A 99 -6.18 -11.58 -0.80
CA ILE A 99 -6.37 -13.04 -0.82
C ILE A 99 -5.02 -13.73 -0.71
N LYS A 100 -4.06 -13.34 -1.56
CA LYS A 100 -2.71 -13.90 -1.54
C LYS A 100 -1.75 -13.01 -2.31
N HIS A 101 -0.46 -13.20 -2.05
CA HIS A 101 0.60 -12.57 -2.81
C HIS A 101 1.76 -13.55 -2.98
N PHE A 102 2.65 -13.25 -3.92
CA PHE A 102 3.90 -14.00 -4.09
C PHE A 102 5.03 -13.28 -3.35
N ASN A 103 5.99 -14.04 -2.85
CA ASN A 103 7.05 -13.53 -1.95
C ASN A 103 7.87 -12.37 -2.51
N ASP A 104 7.90 -12.20 -3.81
CA ASP A 104 8.62 -11.12 -4.45
C ASP A 104 7.78 -9.88 -4.71
N LEU A 105 6.57 -9.82 -4.17
CA LEU A 105 5.69 -8.66 -4.34
C LEU A 105 6.33 -7.37 -3.83
N GLU A 106 6.36 -6.37 -4.71
CA GLU A 106 6.68 -5.00 -4.35
C GLU A 106 5.72 -4.06 -5.08
N LEU A 107 5.26 -3.05 -4.37
CA LEU A 107 4.33 -2.07 -4.93
C LEU A 107 4.61 -0.68 -4.37
N ILE A 108 4.09 0.34 -5.04
CA ILE A 108 4.06 1.70 -4.50
C ILE A 108 2.62 1.99 -4.12
N GLU A 109 2.44 2.53 -2.91
CA GLU A 109 1.15 3.03 -2.44
C GLU A 109 1.24 4.54 -2.29
N ILE A 110 0.27 5.25 -2.86
CA ILE A 110 0.16 6.70 -2.72
C ILE A 110 -1.20 6.99 -2.11
N THR A 111 -1.20 7.80 -1.05
CA THR A 111 -2.43 8.14 -0.31
C THR A 111 -2.53 9.63 -0.04
N SER A 112 -3.76 10.09 0.17
CA SER A 112 -4.05 11.42 0.70
C SER A 112 -5.22 11.30 1.68
N PRO A 113 -5.06 11.73 2.94
CA PRO A 113 -3.82 12.19 3.56
C PRO A 113 -2.80 11.07 3.75
N ALA A 114 -1.61 11.43 4.21
CA ALA A 114 -0.56 10.45 4.48
C ALA A 114 -0.97 9.49 5.60
N GLU A 115 -1.56 10.02 6.66
CA GLU A 115 -2.04 9.22 7.79
C GLU A 115 -3.55 9.07 7.71
N PHE A 116 -4.02 7.87 7.90
CA PHE A 116 -5.45 7.54 7.85
C PHE A 116 -5.74 6.31 8.71
N LYS A 117 -7.02 6.13 9.04
CA LYS A 117 -7.46 4.97 9.81
C LYS A 117 -7.84 3.83 8.88
N THR A 118 -7.50 2.62 9.29
CA THR A 118 -7.96 1.38 8.67
C THR A 118 -8.95 0.72 9.61
N ILE A 119 -10.14 0.40 9.10
CA ILE A 119 -11.22 -0.17 9.88
C ILE A 119 -11.46 -1.60 9.42
N THR A 120 -11.33 -2.55 10.34
CA THR A 120 -11.67 -3.95 10.10
C THR A 120 -13.17 -4.12 10.27
N VAL A 121 -13.81 -4.82 9.33
CA VAL A 121 -15.26 -5.03 9.36
C VAL A 121 -15.62 -6.51 9.48
#